data_b12134e58652c4ebcd8fb8f4703e3e8d
#
_entry.id   b12134e58652c4ebcd8fb8f4703e3e8d
#
_cell.length_a   1.000
_cell.length_b   1.000
_cell.length_c   1.000
_cell.angle_alpha   90.00
_cell.angle_beta   90.00
_cell.angle_gamma   90.00
#
_symmetry.space_group_name_H-M   'P 1'
#
loop_
_entity.id
_entity.type
_entity.pdbx_description
1 polymer ?
#
loop_
_entity_poly.entity_id
_entity_poly.type
_entity_poly.pdbx_seq_one_letter_code
_entity_poly.pdbx_strand_id
1 'polypeptide(L)'
;MTGSHTLGETEARVANRLSHMKLDFEAMAVSSNLFRAASAVRNHFERNVLSDSGLSWTAFVVLWVTWIWEPAETRDIAAEAGISKAPLTGVLSTLEKMELVVRSRSTEDGRLVLVTLTKKGQNLMETLFPAFNRQEVEVVSPVPDNKRGDLADMLRAITAKIEG
;
A
#
# COMPACT_ATOMS: atom_id res chain seq x y z
N MET A 1 1.46 -5.48 18.72
CA MET A 1 0.90 -5.54 20.08
C MET A 1 -0.57 -5.91 19.96
N THR A 2 -0.93 -7.10 20.38
CA THR A 2 -2.33 -7.48 20.54
C THR A 2 -2.82 -6.77 21.81
N GLY A 3 -3.84 -5.91 21.67
CA GLY A 3 -4.50 -5.32 22.84
C GLY A 3 -5.14 -6.40 23.72
N SER A 4 -5.52 -6.05 24.93
CA SER A 4 -6.17 -6.98 25.89
C SER A 4 -7.58 -7.43 25.47
N HIS A 5 -8.13 -6.85 24.39
CA HIS A 5 -9.48 -7.13 23.87
C HIS A 5 -9.43 -7.49 22.38
N THR A 6 -10.29 -8.41 21.98
CA THR A 6 -10.52 -8.73 20.55
C THR A 6 -11.23 -7.59 19.82
N LEU A 7 -11.21 -7.64 18.50
CA LEU A 7 -11.93 -6.66 17.68
C LEU A 7 -13.45 -6.72 17.93
N GLY A 8 -14.02 -7.93 17.98
CA GLY A 8 -15.44 -8.13 18.27
C GLY A 8 -15.86 -7.66 19.67
N GLU A 9 -15.04 -7.90 20.71
CA GLU A 9 -15.29 -7.35 22.04
C GLU A 9 -15.28 -5.83 22.06
N THR A 10 -14.36 -5.21 21.30
CA THR A 10 -14.28 -3.75 21.18
C THR A 10 -15.54 -3.20 20.50
N GLU A 11 -15.97 -3.80 19.39
CA GLU A 11 -17.18 -3.41 18.65
C GLU A 11 -18.43 -3.55 19.51
N ALA A 12 -18.60 -4.67 20.19
CA ALA A 12 -19.71 -4.89 21.11
C ALA A 12 -19.73 -3.86 22.26
N ARG A 13 -18.54 -3.53 22.80
CA ARG A 13 -18.40 -2.52 23.85
C ARG A 13 -18.78 -1.12 23.36
N VAL A 14 -18.37 -0.76 22.14
CA VAL A 14 -18.71 0.52 21.50
C VAL A 14 -20.22 0.60 21.27
N ALA A 15 -20.82 -0.42 20.67
CA ALA A 15 -22.26 -0.47 20.41
C ALA A 15 -23.07 -0.31 21.69
N ASN A 16 -22.67 -1.00 22.77
CA ASN A 16 -23.33 -0.90 24.07
C ASN A 16 -23.17 0.50 24.69
N ARG A 17 -21.94 1.05 24.69
CA ARG A 17 -21.66 2.36 25.28
C ARG A 17 -22.36 3.52 24.58
N LEU A 18 -22.52 3.41 23.25
CA LEU A 18 -23.09 4.46 22.40
C LEU A 18 -24.53 4.15 21.97
N SER A 19 -25.20 3.17 22.59
CA SER A 19 -26.55 2.71 22.20
C SER A 19 -27.63 3.83 22.28
N HIS A 20 -27.37 4.87 23.08
CA HIS A 20 -28.26 6.05 23.18
C HIS A 20 -28.11 7.02 21.98
N MET A 21 -27.13 6.83 21.11
CA MET A 21 -26.88 7.63 19.92
C MET A 21 -27.47 6.93 18.68
N LYS A 22 -28.00 7.71 17.74
CA LYS A 22 -28.44 7.19 16.43
C LYS A 22 -27.20 7.10 15.49
N LEU A 23 -26.49 5.99 15.60
CA LEU A 23 -25.26 5.73 14.83
C LEU A 23 -25.43 4.46 13.99
N ASP A 24 -24.77 4.43 12.83
CA ASP A 24 -24.61 3.22 12.02
C ASP A 24 -23.41 2.46 12.50
N PHE A 25 -23.62 1.47 13.36
CA PHE A 25 -22.56 0.65 13.95
C PHE A 25 -21.93 -0.32 12.93
N GLU A 26 -22.65 -0.72 11.88
CA GLU A 26 -22.08 -1.55 10.80
C GLU A 26 -21.09 -0.74 9.97
N ALA A 27 -21.44 0.50 9.60
CA ALA A 27 -20.51 1.41 8.91
C ALA A 27 -19.27 1.71 9.77
N MET A 28 -19.44 1.87 11.08
CA MET A 28 -18.31 2.04 12.02
C MET A 28 -17.40 0.80 12.03
N ALA A 29 -17.98 -0.40 12.11
CA ALA A 29 -17.22 -1.65 12.10
C ALA A 29 -16.45 -1.80 10.79
N VAL A 30 -17.08 -1.60 9.62
CA VAL A 30 -16.43 -1.66 8.31
C VAL A 30 -15.26 -0.70 8.25
N SER A 31 -15.47 0.59 8.57
CA SER A 31 -14.42 1.62 8.48
C SER A 31 -13.25 1.34 9.42
N SER A 32 -13.52 0.95 10.68
CA SER A 32 -12.47 0.68 11.65
C SER A 32 -11.67 -0.59 11.31
N ASN A 33 -12.34 -1.64 10.82
CA ASN A 33 -11.67 -2.87 10.41
C ASN A 33 -10.86 -2.68 9.13
N LEU A 34 -11.33 -1.88 8.17
CA LEU A 34 -10.56 -1.52 6.98
C LEU A 34 -9.23 -0.85 7.36
N PHE A 35 -9.27 0.16 8.23
CA PHE A 35 -8.07 0.85 8.69
C PHE A 35 -7.10 -0.08 9.44
N ARG A 36 -7.64 -0.93 10.32
CA ARG A 36 -6.84 -1.90 11.08
C ARG A 36 -6.22 -2.96 10.17
N ALA A 37 -7.00 -3.50 9.23
CA ALA A 37 -6.53 -4.48 8.26
C ALA A 37 -5.40 -3.90 7.40
N ALA A 38 -5.59 -2.70 6.82
CA ALA A 38 -4.56 -2.03 6.04
C ALA A 38 -3.26 -1.82 6.82
N SER A 39 -3.36 -1.39 8.09
CA SER A 39 -2.20 -1.22 8.96
C SER A 39 -1.50 -2.54 9.30
N ALA A 40 -2.27 -3.60 9.59
CA ALA A 40 -1.74 -4.92 9.89
C ALA A 40 -1.04 -5.53 8.68
N VAL A 41 -1.65 -5.43 7.49
CA VAL A 41 -1.10 -5.90 6.21
C VAL A 41 0.22 -5.20 5.92
N ARG A 42 0.27 -3.87 5.98
CA ARG A 42 1.52 -3.11 5.78
C ARG A 42 2.62 -3.58 6.74
N ASN A 43 2.32 -3.66 8.03
CA ASN A 43 3.29 -4.09 9.04
C ASN A 43 3.77 -5.54 8.84
N HIS A 44 2.88 -6.40 8.32
CA HIS A 44 3.22 -7.78 7.97
C HIS A 44 4.24 -7.83 6.83
N PHE A 45 4.00 -7.11 5.74
CA PHE A 45 4.91 -7.06 4.60
C PHE A 45 6.25 -6.42 4.96
N GLU A 46 6.25 -5.32 5.71
CA GLU A 46 7.51 -4.69 6.15
C GLU A 46 8.39 -5.66 6.92
N ARG A 47 7.81 -6.45 7.82
CA ARG A 47 8.58 -7.40 8.65
C ARG A 47 8.99 -8.67 7.92
N ASN A 48 8.12 -9.22 7.07
CA ASN A 48 8.29 -10.57 6.55
C ASN A 48 8.84 -10.62 5.12
N VAL A 49 8.82 -9.49 4.41
CA VAL A 49 9.26 -9.42 3.01
C VAL A 49 10.27 -8.30 2.77
N LEU A 50 10.01 -7.11 3.28
CA LEU A 50 10.77 -5.92 2.93
C LEU A 50 12.01 -5.71 3.80
N SER A 51 12.05 -6.29 5.01
CA SER A 51 13.14 -6.12 5.98
C SER A 51 14.52 -6.41 5.38
N ASP A 52 14.64 -7.51 4.65
CA ASP A 52 15.91 -7.97 4.09
C ASP A 52 16.40 -7.10 2.92
N SER A 53 15.48 -6.44 2.23
CA SER A 53 15.79 -5.51 1.14
C SER A 53 16.14 -4.10 1.63
N GLY A 54 15.89 -3.79 2.90
CA GLY A 54 16.04 -2.45 3.46
C GLY A 54 15.01 -1.44 2.96
N LEU A 55 13.93 -1.91 2.31
CA LEU A 55 12.85 -1.06 1.81
C LEU A 55 11.80 -0.83 2.90
N SER A 56 11.38 0.42 3.08
CA SER A 56 10.10 0.72 3.75
C SER A 56 8.94 0.40 2.82
N TRP A 57 7.74 0.28 3.39
CA TRP A 57 6.50 0.13 2.60
C TRP A 57 6.38 1.18 1.49
N THR A 58 6.57 2.46 1.83
CA THR A 58 6.46 3.55 0.86
C THR A 58 7.52 3.44 -0.24
N ALA A 59 8.75 3.07 0.10
CA ALA A 59 9.81 2.89 -0.88
C ALA A 59 9.51 1.72 -1.83
N PHE A 60 8.97 0.62 -1.30
CA PHE A 60 8.52 -0.51 -2.11
C PHE A 60 7.40 -0.11 -3.07
N VAL A 61 6.36 0.58 -2.59
CA VAL A 61 5.22 1.02 -3.44
C VAL A 61 5.72 1.93 -4.56
N VAL A 62 6.58 2.90 -4.27
CA VAL A 62 7.17 3.79 -5.28
C VAL A 62 7.98 2.99 -6.31
N LEU A 63 8.78 2.03 -5.85
CA LEU A 63 9.59 1.19 -6.73
C LEU A 63 8.70 0.29 -7.60
N TRP A 64 7.64 -0.29 -7.02
CA TRP A 64 6.66 -1.12 -7.72
C TRP A 64 5.88 -0.34 -8.79
N VAL A 65 5.37 0.84 -8.45
CA VAL A 65 4.68 1.73 -9.41
C VAL A 65 5.62 2.09 -10.57
N THR A 66 6.88 2.46 -10.25
CA THR A 66 7.87 2.76 -11.28
C THR A 66 8.13 1.55 -12.18
N TRP A 67 8.25 0.35 -11.61
CA TRP A 67 8.51 -0.89 -12.35
C TRP A 67 7.37 -1.25 -13.33
N ILE A 68 6.12 -1.01 -12.92
CA ILE A 68 4.94 -1.33 -13.75
C ILE A 68 4.74 -0.31 -14.90
N TRP A 69 5.03 0.98 -14.63
CA TRP A 69 4.70 2.08 -15.54
C TRP A 69 5.93 2.73 -16.20
N GLU A 70 7.08 2.07 -16.17
CA GLU A 70 8.36 2.59 -16.67
C GLU A 70 8.33 2.98 -18.17
N PRO A 71 8.83 4.18 -18.56
CA PRO A 71 9.28 5.28 -17.68
C PRO A 71 8.09 6.03 -17.07
N ALA A 72 8.14 6.31 -15.77
CA ALA A 72 7.04 6.92 -15.04
C ALA A 72 7.33 8.38 -14.66
N GLU A 73 6.35 9.28 -14.82
CA GLU A 73 6.47 10.65 -14.34
C GLU A 73 6.34 10.71 -12.82
N THR A 74 7.09 11.61 -12.18
CA THR A 74 7.03 11.75 -10.71
C THR A 74 5.65 12.09 -10.18
N ARG A 75 4.83 12.83 -10.96
CA ARG A 75 3.44 13.14 -10.56
C ARG A 75 2.56 11.89 -10.56
N ASP A 76 2.73 11.02 -11.57
CA ASP A 76 1.93 9.82 -11.70
C ASP A 76 2.33 8.79 -10.66
N ILE A 77 3.64 8.66 -10.36
CA ILE A 77 4.12 7.86 -9.23
C ILE A 77 3.51 8.34 -7.91
N ALA A 78 3.43 9.66 -7.68
CA ALA A 78 2.83 10.21 -6.48
C ALA A 78 1.35 9.85 -6.36
N ALA A 79 0.59 10.00 -7.46
CA ALA A 79 -0.82 9.67 -7.53
C ALA A 79 -1.07 8.17 -7.28
N GLU A 80 -0.38 7.30 -8.02
CA GLU A 80 -0.52 5.85 -7.90
C GLU A 80 -0.06 5.30 -6.54
N ALA A 81 0.98 5.90 -5.96
CA ALA A 81 1.46 5.53 -4.63
C ALA A 81 0.63 6.13 -3.48
N GLY A 82 -0.34 6.99 -3.77
CA GLY A 82 -1.18 7.66 -2.76
C GLY A 82 -0.38 8.58 -1.83
N ILE A 83 0.71 9.21 -2.32
CA ILE A 83 1.57 10.08 -1.53
C ILE A 83 1.70 11.46 -2.17
N SER A 84 1.94 12.48 -1.34
CA SER A 84 2.18 13.82 -1.86
C SER A 84 3.60 13.98 -2.42
N LYS A 85 3.81 15.04 -3.23
CA LYS A 85 5.08 15.31 -3.93
C LYS A 85 6.29 15.43 -2.99
N ALA A 86 6.11 16.01 -1.82
CA ALA A 86 7.24 16.27 -0.91
C ALA A 86 7.83 14.96 -0.33
N PRO A 87 7.04 14.04 0.27
CA PRO A 87 7.53 12.72 0.67
C PRO A 87 8.13 11.92 -0.50
N LEU A 88 7.51 11.95 -1.70
CA LEU A 88 8.03 11.24 -2.87
C LEU A 88 9.47 11.64 -3.19
N THR A 89 9.79 12.93 -3.14
CA THR A 89 11.15 13.42 -3.41
C THR A 89 12.19 12.77 -2.48
N GLY A 90 11.87 12.65 -1.20
CA GLY A 90 12.73 11.97 -0.21
C GLY A 90 12.88 10.48 -0.48
N VAL A 91 11.78 9.81 -0.83
CA VAL A 91 11.78 8.38 -1.17
C VAL A 91 12.62 8.12 -2.42
N LEU A 92 12.41 8.89 -3.50
CA LEU A 92 13.20 8.76 -4.73
C LEU A 92 14.70 8.99 -4.48
N SER A 93 15.05 9.99 -3.65
CA SER A 93 16.45 10.23 -3.29
C SER A 93 17.06 9.05 -2.52
N THR A 94 16.28 8.36 -1.69
CA THR A 94 16.72 7.14 -1.01
C THR A 94 16.91 6.00 -2.01
N LEU A 95 15.96 5.79 -2.90
CA LEU A 95 16.05 4.74 -3.94
C LEU A 95 17.20 4.98 -4.91
N GLU A 96 17.51 6.24 -5.26
CA GLU A 96 18.70 6.59 -6.04
C GLU A 96 20.01 6.27 -5.30
N LYS A 97 20.10 6.58 -4.01
CA LYS A 97 21.27 6.23 -3.18
C LYS A 97 21.46 4.71 -3.06
N MET A 98 20.37 3.96 -3.10
CA MET A 98 20.39 2.49 -3.17
C MET A 98 20.70 1.97 -4.58
N GLU A 99 20.83 2.86 -5.55
CA GLU A 99 21.05 2.54 -6.98
C GLU A 99 19.92 1.70 -7.59
N LEU A 100 18.69 1.87 -7.13
CA LEU A 100 17.53 1.12 -7.61
C LEU A 100 16.78 1.85 -8.73
N VAL A 101 16.81 3.18 -8.73
CA VAL A 101 16.19 4.03 -9.75
C VAL A 101 17.13 5.12 -10.21
N VAL A 102 16.84 5.69 -11.38
CA VAL A 102 17.46 6.92 -11.90
C VAL A 102 16.38 7.90 -12.32
N ARG A 103 16.63 9.19 -12.11
CA ARG A 103 15.79 10.28 -12.61
C ARG A 103 16.45 10.92 -13.84
N SER A 104 15.65 11.17 -14.85
CA SER A 104 16.07 11.91 -16.05
C SER A 104 15.03 12.97 -16.41
N ARG A 105 15.44 13.97 -17.17
CA ARG A 105 14.47 14.90 -17.76
C ARG A 105 13.91 14.28 -19.04
N SER A 106 12.62 14.48 -19.27
CA SER A 106 11.99 14.09 -20.54
C SER A 106 12.67 14.82 -21.71
N THR A 107 12.91 14.11 -22.78
CA THR A 107 13.40 14.69 -24.03
C THR A 107 12.32 15.43 -24.80
N GLU A 108 11.04 15.12 -24.54
CA GLU A 108 9.89 15.73 -25.18
C GLU A 108 9.45 17.02 -24.46
N ASP A 109 9.41 16.99 -23.11
CA ASP A 109 9.16 18.15 -22.27
C ASP A 109 10.16 18.18 -21.11
N GLY A 110 11.18 19.01 -21.22
CA GLY A 110 12.24 19.16 -20.23
C GLY A 110 11.79 19.64 -18.83
N ARG A 111 10.50 19.96 -18.64
CA ARG A 111 9.89 20.22 -17.32
C ARG A 111 9.52 18.97 -16.58
N LEU A 112 9.36 17.85 -17.31
CA LEU A 112 8.97 16.57 -16.72
C LEU A 112 10.19 15.80 -16.26
N VAL A 113 10.07 15.20 -15.07
CA VAL A 113 11.07 14.29 -14.50
C VAL A 113 10.53 12.88 -14.61
N LEU A 114 11.23 12.06 -15.36
CA LEU A 114 10.96 10.63 -15.54
C LEU A 114 11.81 9.82 -14.60
N VAL A 115 11.25 8.74 -14.08
CA VAL A 115 11.92 7.77 -13.22
C VAL A 115 11.92 6.42 -13.94
N THR A 116 13.08 5.78 -13.94
CA THR A 116 13.25 4.41 -14.47
C THR A 116 14.01 3.56 -13.46
N LEU A 117 13.81 2.25 -13.52
CA LEU A 117 14.61 1.33 -12.72
C LEU A 117 16.03 1.20 -13.32
N THR A 118 17.00 1.03 -12.44
CA THR A 118 18.32 0.51 -12.85
C THR A 118 18.23 -1.01 -13.06
N LYS A 119 19.26 -1.61 -13.64
CA LYS A 119 19.35 -3.08 -13.72
C LYS A 119 19.30 -3.74 -12.34
N LYS A 120 19.87 -3.09 -11.33
CA LYS A 120 19.81 -3.52 -9.92
C LYS A 120 18.39 -3.47 -9.38
N GLY A 121 17.65 -2.37 -9.67
CA GLY A 121 16.24 -2.22 -9.29
C GLY A 121 15.34 -3.27 -9.94
N GLN A 122 15.50 -3.52 -11.24
CA GLN A 122 14.78 -4.57 -11.95
C GLN A 122 15.03 -5.95 -11.34
N ASN A 123 16.30 -6.33 -11.17
CA ASN A 123 16.65 -7.61 -10.57
C ASN A 123 16.09 -7.77 -9.15
N LEU A 124 16.09 -6.68 -8.36
CA LEU A 124 15.49 -6.69 -7.03
C LEU A 124 13.99 -6.97 -7.12
N MET A 125 13.24 -6.27 -7.98
CA MET A 125 11.80 -6.46 -8.12
C MET A 125 11.44 -7.85 -8.64
N GLU A 126 12.16 -8.36 -9.64
CA GLU A 126 11.99 -9.72 -10.18
C GLU A 126 12.19 -10.81 -9.10
N THR A 127 13.09 -10.56 -8.13
CA THR A 127 13.37 -11.51 -7.02
C THR A 127 12.36 -11.32 -5.87
N LEU A 128 12.07 -10.07 -5.53
CA LEU A 128 11.24 -9.72 -4.36
C LEU A 128 9.76 -10.00 -4.61
N PHE A 129 9.24 -9.68 -5.80
CA PHE A 129 7.81 -9.70 -6.08
C PHE A 129 7.17 -11.10 -5.96
N PRO A 130 7.81 -12.20 -6.39
CA PRO A 130 7.27 -13.54 -6.12
C PRO A 130 7.17 -13.89 -4.63
N ALA A 131 8.11 -13.43 -3.81
CA ALA A 131 8.05 -13.60 -2.36
C ALA A 131 6.93 -12.74 -1.75
N PHE A 132 6.79 -11.51 -2.23
CA PHE A 132 5.72 -10.59 -1.85
C PHE A 132 4.34 -11.21 -2.15
N ASN A 133 4.13 -11.72 -3.36
CA ASN A 133 2.86 -12.33 -3.77
C ASN A 133 2.51 -13.58 -2.94
N ARG A 134 3.48 -14.40 -2.54
CA ARG A 134 3.21 -15.52 -1.60
C ARG A 134 2.66 -15.01 -0.28
N GLN A 135 3.14 -13.88 0.22
CA GLN A 135 2.62 -13.27 1.45
C GLN A 135 1.25 -12.60 1.24
N GLU A 136 0.95 -12.08 0.04
CA GLU A 136 -0.40 -11.63 -0.29
C GLU A 136 -1.40 -12.79 -0.20
N VAL A 137 -1.06 -13.95 -0.75
CA VAL A 137 -1.89 -15.16 -0.65
C VAL A 137 -2.13 -15.56 0.81
N GLU A 138 -1.08 -15.52 1.64
CA GLU A 138 -1.17 -15.84 3.07
C GLU A 138 -2.09 -14.84 3.81
N VAL A 139 -1.90 -13.55 3.56
CA VAL A 139 -2.72 -12.49 4.18
C VAL A 139 -4.20 -12.64 3.87
N VAL A 140 -4.55 -13.01 2.65
CA VAL A 140 -5.96 -13.18 2.24
C VAL A 140 -6.49 -14.60 2.44
N SER A 141 -5.71 -15.52 2.99
CA SER A 141 -6.11 -16.92 3.19
C SER A 141 -7.38 -17.11 4.04
N PRO A 142 -7.72 -16.23 5.02
CA PRO A 142 -8.98 -16.32 5.75
C PRO A 142 -10.22 -15.99 4.89
N VAL A 143 -10.04 -15.36 3.72
CA VAL A 143 -11.13 -15.02 2.80
C VAL A 143 -11.34 -16.20 1.86
N PRO A 144 -12.56 -16.80 1.80
CA PRO A 144 -12.86 -17.86 0.85
C PRO A 144 -12.53 -17.46 -0.59
N ASP A 145 -11.95 -18.37 -1.38
CA ASP A 145 -11.47 -18.06 -2.73
C ASP A 145 -12.54 -17.42 -3.62
N ASN A 146 -13.78 -17.94 -3.53
CA ASN A 146 -14.93 -17.40 -4.28
C ASN A 146 -15.44 -16.05 -3.77
N LYS A 147 -14.85 -15.47 -2.71
CA LYS A 147 -15.18 -14.16 -2.15
C LYS A 147 -14.07 -13.12 -2.30
N ARG A 148 -12.88 -13.53 -2.74
CA ARG A 148 -11.74 -12.59 -2.89
C ARG A 148 -12.00 -11.53 -3.95
N GLY A 149 -12.63 -11.91 -5.07
CA GLY A 149 -13.04 -10.96 -6.12
C GLY A 149 -14.05 -9.93 -5.59
N ASP A 150 -15.12 -10.39 -4.94
CA ASP A 150 -16.14 -9.52 -4.36
C ASP A 150 -15.53 -8.54 -3.34
N LEU A 151 -14.62 -9.03 -2.47
CA LEU A 151 -13.94 -8.19 -1.50
C LEU A 151 -13.07 -7.12 -2.18
N ALA A 152 -12.32 -7.49 -3.21
CA ALA A 152 -11.50 -6.54 -3.97
C ALA A 152 -12.36 -5.46 -4.65
N ASP A 153 -13.53 -5.84 -5.20
CA ASP A 153 -14.47 -4.89 -5.79
C ASP A 153 -15.05 -3.92 -4.75
N MET A 154 -15.41 -4.41 -3.57
CA MET A 154 -15.90 -3.57 -2.47
C MET A 154 -14.84 -2.56 -2.01
N LEU A 155 -13.59 -2.99 -1.88
CA LEU A 155 -12.47 -2.12 -1.50
C LEU A 155 -12.23 -1.04 -2.56
N ARG A 156 -12.22 -1.39 -3.85
CA ARG A 156 -12.12 -0.43 -4.96
C ARG A 156 -13.26 0.59 -4.94
N ALA A 157 -14.50 0.14 -4.68
CA ALA A 157 -15.64 1.04 -4.62
C ALA A 157 -15.54 2.04 -3.45
N ILE A 158 -15.03 1.61 -2.29
CA ILE A 158 -14.77 2.50 -1.14
C ILE A 158 -13.71 3.54 -1.52
N THR A 159 -12.59 3.12 -2.11
CA THR A 159 -11.51 4.01 -2.54
C THR A 159 -12.02 5.04 -3.56
N ALA A 160 -12.71 4.59 -4.60
CA ALA A 160 -13.26 5.48 -5.63
C ALA A 160 -14.26 6.51 -5.06
N LYS A 161 -15.03 6.13 -4.03
CA LYS A 161 -15.96 7.06 -3.36
C LYS A 161 -15.26 8.17 -2.57
N ILE A 162 -14.04 7.90 -2.08
CA ILE A 162 -13.29 8.85 -1.24
C ILE A 162 -12.43 9.78 -2.11
N GLU A 163 -11.86 9.26 -3.21
CA GLU A 163 -10.93 9.96 -4.09
C GLU A 163 -11.60 10.71 -5.25
N GLY A 164 -12.85 10.38 -5.61
CA GLY A 164 -13.66 11.04 -6.63
C GLY A 164 -14.65 12.02 -6.05
#